data_8af35c60a88428e4ae158fe770adaaa4
#
_entry.id   8af35c60a88428e4ae158fe770adaaa4
#
_cell.length_a   1.000
_cell.length_b   1.000
_cell.length_c   1.000
_cell.angle_alpha   90.00
_cell.angle_beta   90.00
_cell.angle_gamma   90.00
#
_symmetry.space_group_name_H-M   'P 1'
#
loop_
_entity.id
_entity.type
_entity.pdbx_description
1 polymer ?
#
loop_
_entity_poly.entity_id
_entity_poly.type
_entity_poly.pdbx_seq_one_letter_code
_entity_poly.pdbx_strand_id
1 'polypeptide(L)'
;MPITYIPQPEITAQDFIDILDKSTLGLRRPLADKEAMQIMFDHGNVYVGAYDGDKLVGLARVMTDFVFTSYLSDLAIDEAYQHQGIGKQLIIEVKKFIPGAKIILLAAPAAEGYYPKIGMKNHGHCYVLDSVDEIK
;
A
#
# COMPACT_ATOMS: atom_id res chain seq x y z
N MET A 1 -2.60 2.63 22.87
CA MET A 1 -3.90 2.67 22.17
C MET A 1 -3.97 1.55 21.14
N PRO A 2 -5.03 0.78 21.13
CA PRO A 2 -5.18 -0.26 20.10
C PRO A 2 -5.45 0.39 18.75
N ILE A 3 -4.84 -0.21 17.73
CA ILE A 3 -5.07 0.20 16.34
C ILE A 3 -6.23 -0.61 15.78
N THR A 4 -7.16 0.06 15.14
CA THR A 4 -8.32 -0.55 14.47
C THR A 4 -8.05 -0.62 12.97
N TYR A 5 -8.35 -1.75 12.35
CA TYR A 5 -8.15 -1.96 10.91
C TYR A 5 -9.50 -2.05 10.21
N ILE A 6 -9.71 -1.21 9.21
CA ILE A 6 -11.00 -1.11 8.51
C ILE A 6 -10.80 -1.34 7.03
N PRO A 7 -11.38 -2.43 6.46
CA PRO A 7 -11.38 -2.61 5.01
C PRO A 7 -12.38 -1.67 4.36
N GLN A 8 -12.03 -1.14 3.19
CA GLN A 8 -12.84 -0.19 2.43
C GLN A 8 -13.31 1.00 3.28
N PRO A 9 -12.38 1.73 3.93
CA PRO A 9 -12.74 2.86 4.78
C PRO A 9 -13.29 4.02 3.95
N GLU A 10 -14.10 4.87 4.59
CA GLU A 10 -14.55 6.12 3.97
C GLU A 10 -13.39 7.13 4.02
N ILE A 11 -12.66 7.25 2.95
CA ILE A 11 -11.54 8.18 2.82
C ILE A 11 -11.62 8.93 1.49
N THR A 12 -10.91 10.05 1.43
CA THR A 12 -10.82 10.88 0.23
C THR A 12 -9.43 10.81 -0.37
N ALA A 13 -9.26 11.32 -1.58
CA ALA A 13 -7.94 11.47 -2.19
C ALA A 13 -7.02 12.33 -1.30
N GLN A 14 -7.56 13.32 -0.60
CA GLN A 14 -6.76 14.15 0.31
C GLN A 14 -6.24 13.32 1.49
N ASP A 15 -7.06 12.42 2.05
CA ASP A 15 -6.61 11.51 3.10
C ASP A 15 -5.47 10.62 2.62
N PHE A 16 -5.57 10.14 1.37
CA PHE A 16 -4.52 9.36 0.72
C PHE A 16 -3.22 10.16 0.59
N ILE A 17 -3.30 11.39 0.09
CA ILE A 17 -2.15 12.29 -0.02
C ILE A 17 -1.52 12.52 1.37
N ASP A 18 -2.35 12.81 2.36
CA ASP A 18 -1.88 13.14 3.71
C ASP A 18 -1.14 11.97 4.37
N ILE A 19 -1.65 10.74 4.25
CA ILE A 19 -0.96 9.59 4.83
C ILE A 19 0.34 9.28 4.09
N LEU A 20 0.37 9.45 2.77
CA LEU A 20 1.61 9.29 2.01
C LEU A 20 2.65 10.32 2.44
N ASP A 21 2.23 11.57 2.64
CA ASP A 21 3.13 12.65 3.08
C ASP A 21 3.71 12.38 4.48
N LYS A 22 2.92 11.79 5.37
CA LYS A 22 3.37 11.43 6.72
C LYS A 22 4.26 10.19 6.75
N SER A 23 4.28 9.42 5.68
CA SER A 23 5.14 8.24 5.53
C SER A 23 6.35 8.58 4.67
N THR A 24 7.34 7.70 4.65
CA THR A 24 8.48 7.87 3.74
C THR A 24 8.10 7.64 2.28
N LEU A 25 6.97 6.99 2.03
CA LEU A 25 6.52 6.65 0.68
C LEU A 25 6.15 7.90 -0.14
N GLY A 26 5.79 9.00 0.52
CA GLY A 26 5.47 10.26 -0.14
C GLY A 26 6.58 10.79 -1.03
N LEU A 27 7.84 10.51 -0.69
CA LEU A 27 9.00 10.92 -1.49
C LEU A 27 9.04 10.21 -2.86
N ARG A 28 8.27 9.16 -3.03
CA ARG A 28 8.24 8.32 -4.22
C ARG A 28 6.91 8.44 -4.97
N ARG A 29 6.13 9.47 -4.69
CA ARG A 29 4.80 9.70 -5.29
C ARG A 29 4.68 11.16 -5.73
N PRO A 30 3.87 11.45 -6.76
CA PRO A 30 3.70 12.81 -7.27
C PRO A 30 2.72 13.61 -6.43
N LEU A 31 3.02 13.82 -5.14
CA LEU A 31 2.09 14.46 -4.20
C LEU A 31 1.67 15.86 -4.58
N ALA A 32 2.53 16.60 -5.30
CA ALA A 32 2.23 17.96 -5.73
C ALA A 32 1.24 18.01 -6.90
N ASP A 33 1.11 16.91 -7.64
CA ASP A 33 0.18 16.79 -8.76
C ASP A 33 -1.13 16.20 -8.25
N LYS A 34 -2.04 17.06 -7.80
CA LYS A 34 -3.30 16.62 -7.18
C LYS A 34 -4.21 15.88 -8.16
N GLU A 35 -4.19 16.24 -9.43
CA GLU A 35 -4.96 15.52 -10.45
C GLU A 35 -4.47 14.09 -10.61
N ALA A 36 -3.15 13.90 -10.71
CA ALA A 36 -2.55 12.57 -10.78
C ALA A 36 -2.88 11.75 -9.53
N MET A 37 -2.79 12.36 -8.36
CA MET A 37 -3.10 11.67 -7.10
C MET A 37 -4.57 11.27 -7.01
N GLN A 38 -5.49 12.09 -7.52
CA GLN A 38 -6.92 11.75 -7.58
C GLN A 38 -7.14 10.54 -8.49
N ILE A 39 -6.49 10.54 -9.67
CA ILE A 39 -6.59 9.42 -10.61
C ILE A 39 -6.07 8.13 -9.97
N MET A 40 -4.91 8.19 -9.31
CA MET A 40 -4.35 7.04 -8.60
C MET A 40 -5.32 6.54 -7.54
N PHE A 41 -5.89 7.45 -6.76
CA PHE A 41 -6.83 7.10 -5.71
C PHE A 41 -8.08 6.43 -6.27
N ASP A 42 -8.63 6.97 -7.35
CA ASP A 42 -9.86 6.46 -7.97
C ASP A 42 -9.69 5.06 -8.58
N HIS A 43 -8.46 4.67 -8.93
CA HIS A 43 -8.19 3.39 -9.58
C HIS A 43 -7.71 2.29 -8.65
N GLY A 44 -7.44 2.58 -7.38
CA GLY A 44 -7.31 1.55 -6.38
C GLY A 44 -8.69 0.99 -6.05
N ASN A 45 -8.85 -0.34 -6.02
CA ASN A 45 -10.16 -0.93 -5.78
C ASN A 45 -10.29 -1.62 -4.43
N VAL A 46 -9.19 -1.77 -3.69
CA VAL A 46 -9.22 -2.20 -2.29
C VAL A 46 -8.32 -1.30 -1.47
N TYR A 47 -8.87 -0.80 -0.38
CA TYR A 47 -8.14 -0.04 0.63
C TYR A 47 -8.36 -0.68 1.98
N VAL A 48 -7.30 -0.72 2.80
CA VAL A 48 -7.43 -1.04 4.22
C VAL A 48 -6.76 0.08 5.00
N GLY A 49 -7.50 0.67 5.93
CA GLY A 49 -7.00 1.73 6.80
C GLY A 49 -6.67 1.23 8.20
N ALA A 50 -5.60 1.74 8.76
CA ALA A 50 -5.25 1.56 10.17
C ALA A 50 -5.52 2.86 10.92
N TYR A 51 -6.25 2.78 12.02
CA TYR A 51 -6.71 3.94 12.76
C TYR A 51 -6.30 3.88 14.23
N ASP A 52 -5.85 5.02 14.72
CA ASP A 52 -5.70 5.28 16.15
C ASP A 52 -6.87 6.19 16.53
N GLY A 53 -7.93 5.62 17.10
CA GLY A 53 -9.20 6.34 17.25
C GLY A 53 -9.75 6.73 15.89
N ASP A 54 -9.93 8.02 15.65
CA ASP A 54 -10.42 8.55 14.37
C ASP A 54 -9.29 8.94 13.41
N LYS A 55 -8.03 8.82 13.86
CA LYS A 55 -6.88 9.24 13.08
C LYS A 55 -6.39 8.11 12.19
N LEU A 56 -6.34 8.36 10.88
CA LEU A 56 -5.73 7.44 9.92
C LEU A 56 -4.20 7.47 10.10
N VAL A 57 -3.62 6.35 10.48
CA VAL A 57 -2.19 6.22 10.75
C VAL A 57 -1.48 5.25 9.81
N GLY A 58 -2.23 4.53 9.01
CA GLY A 58 -1.68 3.63 7.98
C GLY A 58 -2.70 3.33 6.92
N LEU A 59 -2.23 3.04 5.71
CA LEU A 59 -3.10 2.73 4.59
C LEU A 59 -2.41 1.77 3.64
N ALA A 60 -3.17 0.76 3.21
CA ALA A 60 -2.80 -0.11 2.10
C ALA A 60 -3.70 0.20 0.91
N ARG A 61 -3.12 0.40 -0.27
CA ARG A 61 -3.87 0.58 -1.53
C ARG A 61 -3.52 -0.56 -2.47
N VAL A 62 -4.55 -1.24 -2.95
CA VAL A 62 -4.42 -2.47 -3.73
C VAL A 62 -5.25 -2.39 -5.00
N MET A 63 -4.70 -2.91 -6.11
CA MET A 63 -5.44 -3.23 -7.32
C MET A 63 -5.58 -4.73 -7.40
N THR A 64 -6.80 -5.25 -7.54
CA THR A 64 -7.05 -6.69 -7.49
C THR A 64 -8.22 -7.09 -8.38
N ASP A 65 -8.18 -8.34 -8.89
CA ASP A 65 -9.34 -8.97 -9.55
C ASP A 65 -10.18 -9.80 -8.54
N PHE A 66 -9.81 -9.81 -7.27
CA PHE A 66 -10.44 -10.54 -6.17
C PHE A 66 -10.33 -12.07 -6.25
N VAL A 67 -9.79 -12.61 -7.32
CA VAL A 67 -9.79 -14.07 -7.58
C VAL A 67 -8.36 -14.62 -7.66
N PHE A 68 -7.50 -13.99 -8.45
CA PHE A 68 -6.22 -14.56 -8.79
C PHE A 68 -5.04 -13.67 -8.40
N THR A 69 -5.10 -12.37 -8.66
CA THR A 69 -3.95 -11.49 -8.51
C THR A 69 -4.30 -10.19 -7.79
N SER A 70 -3.34 -9.68 -7.05
CA SER A 70 -3.40 -8.38 -6.39
C SER A 70 -2.05 -7.71 -6.46
N TYR A 71 -2.05 -6.40 -6.72
CA TYR A 71 -0.86 -5.59 -6.62
C TYR A 71 -1.02 -4.61 -5.45
N LEU A 72 -0.20 -4.77 -4.43
CA LEU A 72 -0.14 -3.83 -3.30
C LEU A 72 0.76 -2.67 -3.72
N SER A 73 0.15 -1.60 -4.17
CA SER A 73 0.87 -0.46 -4.72
C SER A 73 1.42 0.47 -3.65
N ASP A 74 0.68 0.66 -2.58
CA ASP A 74 1.09 1.54 -1.48
C ASP A 74 0.84 0.85 -0.14
N LEU A 75 1.86 0.88 0.70
CA LEU A 75 1.76 0.51 2.11
C LEU A 75 2.42 1.65 2.88
N ALA A 76 1.60 2.56 3.37
CA ALA A 76 2.05 3.80 3.98
C ALA A 76 1.70 3.84 5.46
N ILE A 77 2.70 4.03 6.30
CA ILE A 77 2.53 4.15 7.75
C ILE A 77 3.08 5.50 8.18
N ASP A 78 2.28 6.27 8.92
CA ASP A 78 2.74 7.52 9.55
C ASP A 78 4.03 7.24 10.31
N GLU A 79 5.06 8.04 10.08
CA GLU A 79 6.39 7.84 10.70
C GLU A 79 6.33 7.78 12.23
N ALA A 80 5.39 8.48 12.85
CA ALA A 80 5.20 8.43 14.29
C ALA A 80 4.67 7.08 14.79
N TYR A 81 4.16 6.24 13.88
CA TYR A 81 3.56 4.94 14.22
C TYR A 81 4.33 3.76 13.65
N GLN A 82 5.50 3.98 13.05
CA GLN A 82 6.32 2.91 12.50
C GLN A 82 6.93 2.04 13.61
N HIS A 83 7.39 0.85 13.22
CA HIS A 83 8.01 -0.13 14.13
C HIS A 83 7.05 -0.69 15.21
N GLN A 84 5.74 -0.66 14.94
CA GLN A 84 4.70 -1.19 15.83
C GLN A 84 3.92 -2.35 15.23
N GLY A 85 4.35 -2.87 14.07
CA GLY A 85 3.69 -3.99 13.40
C GLY A 85 2.45 -3.63 12.59
N ILE A 86 2.19 -2.34 12.37
CA ILE A 86 1.00 -1.88 11.62
C ILE A 86 1.07 -2.31 10.16
N GLY A 87 2.23 -2.19 9.52
CA GLY A 87 2.40 -2.60 8.12
C GLY A 87 2.12 -4.08 7.91
N LYS A 88 2.65 -4.92 8.79
CA LYS A 88 2.40 -6.35 8.76
C LYS A 88 0.91 -6.65 8.94
N GLN A 89 0.26 -5.99 9.89
CA GLN A 89 -1.16 -6.21 10.14
C GLN A 89 -2.03 -5.73 8.97
N LEU A 90 -1.65 -4.63 8.32
CA LEU A 90 -2.35 -4.18 7.11
C LEU A 90 -2.29 -5.24 6.01
N ILE A 91 -1.13 -5.85 5.79
CA ILE A 91 -0.98 -6.92 4.79
C ILE A 91 -1.85 -8.12 5.17
N ILE A 92 -1.89 -8.49 6.45
CA ILE A 92 -2.76 -9.55 6.95
C ILE A 92 -4.24 -9.23 6.64
N GLU A 93 -4.66 -8.01 6.94
CA GLU A 93 -6.05 -7.60 6.70
C GLU A 93 -6.41 -7.56 5.21
N VAL A 94 -5.49 -7.12 4.36
CA VAL A 94 -5.67 -7.21 2.91
C VAL A 94 -5.86 -8.67 2.50
N LYS A 95 -5.00 -9.57 2.97
CA LYS A 95 -5.06 -10.98 2.60
C LYS A 95 -6.34 -11.65 3.09
N LYS A 96 -6.82 -11.27 4.26
CA LYS A 96 -8.11 -11.75 4.78
C LYS A 96 -9.28 -11.27 3.94
N PHE A 97 -9.20 -10.04 3.43
CA PHE A 97 -10.27 -9.45 2.61
C PHE A 97 -10.33 -10.06 1.21
N ILE A 98 -9.18 -10.45 0.65
CA ILE A 98 -9.08 -11.06 -0.68
C ILE A 98 -8.26 -12.37 -0.61
N PRO A 99 -8.77 -13.40 0.08
CA PRO A 99 -7.98 -14.58 0.42
C PRO A 99 -7.53 -15.41 -0.77
N GLY A 100 -8.29 -15.36 -1.88
CA GLY A 100 -7.96 -16.14 -3.09
C GLY A 100 -6.86 -15.54 -3.94
N ALA A 101 -6.63 -14.24 -3.83
CA ALA A 101 -5.72 -13.53 -4.72
C ALA A 101 -4.32 -13.42 -4.11
N LYS A 102 -3.31 -13.73 -4.93
CA LYS A 102 -1.90 -13.55 -4.57
C LYS A 102 -1.59 -12.06 -4.40
N ILE A 103 -0.80 -11.69 -3.40
CA ILE A 103 -0.33 -10.33 -3.23
C ILE A 103 1.08 -10.20 -3.81
N ILE A 104 1.26 -9.28 -4.75
CA ILE A 104 2.54 -8.93 -5.35
C ILE A 104 2.84 -7.47 -5.00
N LEU A 105 4.08 -7.15 -4.72
CA LEU A 105 4.51 -5.77 -4.49
C LEU A 105 5.94 -5.54 -4.97
N LEU A 106 6.27 -4.28 -5.18
CA LEU A 106 7.63 -3.82 -5.41
C LEU A 106 8.08 -3.05 -4.18
N ALA A 107 9.10 -3.57 -3.50
CA ALA A 107 9.59 -2.94 -2.27
C ALA A 107 10.37 -1.66 -2.59
N ALA A 108 10.12 -0.59 -1.82
CA ALA A 108 11.00 0.55 -1.82
C ALA A 108 12.38 0.12 -1.29
N PRO A 109 13.49 0.73 -1.76
CA PRO A 109 14.82 0.30 -1.33
C PRO A 109 15.02 0.22 0.18
N ALA A 110 14.46 1.17 0.92
CA ALA A 110 14.54 1.19 2.39
C ALA A 110 13.76 0.05 3.05
N ALA A 111 12.82 -0.58 2.35
CA ALA A 111 11.95 -1.63 2.88
C ALA A 111 12.28 -3.02 2.36
N GLU A 112 13.34 -3.18 1.55
CA GLU A 112 13.69 -4.48 0.96
C GLU A 112 13.82 -5.60 1.99
N GLY A 113 14.44 -5.31 3.13
CA GLY A 113 14.66 -6.31 4.17
C GLY A 113 13.43 -6.61 5.01
N TYR A 114 12.39 -5.79 4.91
CA TYR A 114 11.19 -5.92 5.73
C TYR A 114 10.32 -7.11 5.31
N TYR A 115 10.07 -7.24 4.01
CA TYR A 115 9.10 -8.22 3.50
C TYR A 115 9.52 -9.68 3.72
N PRO A 116 10.81 -10.06 3.52
CA PRO A 116 11.23 -11.40 3.88
C PRO A 116 11.03 -11.72 5.37
N LYS A 117 11.22 -10.74 6.25
CA LYS A 117 11.05 -10.93 7.69
C LYS A 117 9.62 -11.28 8.08
N ILE A 118 8.63 -10.80 7.33
CA ILE A 118 7.23 -11.12 7.60
C ILE A 118 6.72 -12.30 6.79
N GLY A 119 7.60 -13.00 6.06
CA GLY A 119 7.27 -14.25 5.38
C GLY A 119 6.96 -14.15 3.90
N MET A 120 7.15 -12.99 3.28
CA MET A 120 6.97 -12.86 1.83
C MET A 120 8.21 -13.32 1.10
N LYS A 121 8.02 -13.98 -0.04
CA LYS A 121 9.11 -14.52 -0.85
C LYS A 121 9.52 -13.54 -1.92
N ASN A 122 10.83 -13.37 -2.10
CA ASN A 122 11.35 -12.62 -3.24
C ASN A 122 11.14 -13.46 -4.51
N HIS A 123 10.39 -12.91 -5.47
CA HIS A 123 10.08 -13.62 -6.71
C HIS A 123 11.08 -13.26 -7.80
N GLY A 124 11.91 -14.21 -8.19
CA GLY A 124 12.97 -13.99 -9.19
C GLY A 124 12.48 -13.80 -10.62
N HIS A 125 11.18 -13.92 -10.85
CA HIS A 125 10.58 -13.79 -12.19
C HIS A 125 9.70 -12.54 -12.32
N CYS A 126 9.90 -11.55 -11.46
CA CYS A 126 9.21 -10.27 -11.58
C CYS A 126 9.94 -9.38 -12.60
N TYR A 127 9.21 -8.88 -13.60
CA TYR A 127 9.75 -8.02 -14.65
C TYR A 127 8.95 -6.72 -14.68
N VAL A 128 9.66 -5.61 -14.93
CA VAL A 128 9.09 -4.26 -14.97
C VAL A 128 9.41 -3.63 -16.31
N LEU A 129 8.43 -2.98 -16.92
CA LEU A 129 8.60 -2.19 -18.16
C LEU A 129 8.10 -0.78 -17.90
N ASP A 130 8.96 0.20 -18.02
CA ASP A 130 8.60 1.61 -17.78
C ASP A 130 8.29 2.35 -19.08
N SER A 131 8.88 1.95 -20.19
CA SER A 131 8.71 2.60 -21.48
C SER A 131 8.66 1.61 -22.62
N VAL A 132 7.85 1.90 -23.62
CA VAL A 132 7.77 1.14 -24.86
C VAL A 132 9.14 1.04 -25.56
N ASP A 133 9.97 2.06 -25.40
CA ASP A 133 11.29 2.11 -26.02
C ASP A 133 12.27 1.05 -25.48
N GLU A 134 11.94 0.47 -24.32
CA GLU A 134 12.74 -0.60 -23.73
C GLU A 134 12.50 -1.97 -24.40
N ILE A 135 11.41 -2.09 -25.16
CA ILE A 135 11.12 -3.33 -25.87
C ILE A 135 12.07 -3.50 -27.05
N LYS A 136 12.65 -4.68 -27.15
CA LYS A 136 13.60 -5.04 -28.22
C LYS A 136 13.00 -6.06 -29.19
#